data_64cb251da5422c434d2ca1f3a3782570
#
_entry.id   64cb251da5422c434d2ca1f3a3782570
#
_cell.length_a   1.000
_cell.length_b   1.000
_cell.length_c   1.000
_cell.angle_alpha   90.00
_cell.angle_beta   90.00
_cell.angle_gamma   90.00
#
_symmetry.space_group_name_H-M   'P 1'
#
loop_
_entity.id
_entity.type
_entity.pdbx_description
1 polymer ?
#
loop_
_entity_poly.entity_id
_entity_poly.type
_entity_poly.pdbx_seq_one_letter_code
_entity_poly.pdbx_strand_id
1 'polypeptide(L)'
;LLHSAALIVSDPAAYGGGAWLAANLYDSAARWCVPVFVMVSGALLLDPGKPQDALKFYSRRMARICAPLVFWTLFYLTWRTGLDWWDDGRVDVSFWPRKVVQGEPYYHLWYLYMIVGLYLFAPLARMLYARSTPRGRSLWVVGILGVAILDALYRRALGAPHGFFLTWFLPYLG
;
A
#
# COMPACT_ATOMS: atom_id res chain seq x y z
N LEU A 1 8.69 -14.40 5.23
CA LEU A 1 8.40 -14.64 6.65
C LEU A 1 7.10 -13.94 7.10
N LEU A 2 6.94 -12.61 6.91
CA LEU A 2 5.73 -11.88 7.33
C LEU A 2 4.46 -12.45 6.67
N HIS A 3 4.49 -12.69 5.36
CA HIS A 3 3.36 -13.27 4.64
C HIS A 3 3.08 -14.72 5.02
N SER A 4 4.10 -15.49 5.42
CA SER A 4 3.90 -16.85 5.91
C SER A 4 3.25 -16.86 7.29
N ALA A 5 3.61 -15.91 8.17
CA ALA A 5 2.96 -15.74 9.46
C ALA A 5 1.50 -15.31 9.31
N ALA A 6 1.19 -14.41 8.36
CA ALA A 6 -0.16 -13.95 8.09
C ALA A 6 -1.11 -15.09 7.67
N LEU A 7 -0.63 -16.10 6.95
CA LEU A 7 -1.43 -17.29 6.60
C LEU A 7 -1.85 -18.09 7.83
N ILE A 8 -0.93 -18.28 8.79
CA ILE A 8 -1.21 -19.00 10.03
C ILE A 8 -2.17 -18.19 10.92
N VAL A 9 -2.01 -16.86 10.95
CA VAL A 9 -2.88 -15.96 11.74
C VAL A 9 -4.29 -15.93 11.19
N SER A 10 -4.48 -16.05 9.88
CA SER A 10 -5.80 -16.00 9.23
C SER A 10 -6.65 -17.26 9.43
N ASP A 11 -6.05 -18.38 9.78
CA ASP A 11 -6.76 -19.65 10.04
C ASP A 11 -6.34 -20.29 11.37
N PRO A 12 -6.86 -19.77 12.51
CA PRO A 12 -6.51 -20.30 13.84
C PRO A 12 -6.94 -21.76 14.07
N ALA A 13 -7.96 -22.23 13.34
CA ALA A 13 -8.49 -23.58 13.49
C ALA A 13 -7.60 -24.64 12.83
N ALA A 14 -6.92 -24.30 11.73
CA ALA A 14 -6.00 -25.21 11.04
C ALA A 14 -4.67 -25.40 11.77
N TYR A 15 -4.25 -24.41 12.59
CA TYR A 15 -2.96 -24.39 13.25
C TYR A 15 -3.15 -24.29 14.77
N GLY A 16 -2.77 -25.26 15.54
CA GLY A 16 -2.95 -25.27 17.02
C GLY A 16 -2.51 -23.97 17.71
N GLY A 17 -3.07 -23.68 18.88
CA GLY A 17 -2.96 -22.38 19.57
C GLY A 17 -1.53 -21.86 19.80
N GLY A 18 -0.55 -22.76 20.00
CA GLY A 18 0.86 -22.37 20.16
C GLY A 18 1.47 -21.83 18.86
N ALA A 19 1.20 -22.46 17.71
CA ALA A 19 1.67 -22.00 16.42
C ALA A 19 1.00 -20.68 16.03
N TRP A 20 -0.29 -20.54 16.29
CA TRP A 20 -1.02 -19.29 16.07
C TRP A 20 -0.47 -18.13 16.90
N LEU A 21 -0.21 -18.36 18.21
CA LEU A 21 0.35 -17.34 19.09
C LEU A 21 1.74 -16.89 18.61
N ALA A 22 2.62 -17.83 18.27
CA ALA A 22 3.95 -17.53 17.76
C ALA A 22 3.87 -16.73 16.44
N ALA A 23 3.01 -17.14 15.51
CA ALA A 23 2.79 -16.45 14.26
C ALA A 23 2.22 -15.03 14.47
N ASN A 24 1.29 -14.86 15.40
CA ASN A 24 0.68 -13.57 15.72
C ASN A 24 1.69 -12.60 16.36
N LEU A 25 2.52 -13.08 17.29
CA LEU A 25 3.60 -12.28 17.87
C LEU A 25 4.59 -11.82 16.80
N TYR A 26 4.99 -12.74 15.92
CA TYR A 26 5.91 -12.45 14.83
C TYR A 26 5.31 -11.46 13.82
N ASP A 27 4.08 -11.68 13.38
CA ASP A 27 3.35 -10.80 12.47
C ASP A 27 3.20 -9.39 13.07
N SER A 28 2.79 -9.31 14.33
CA SER A 28 2.64 -8.04 15.05
C SER A 28 3.98 -7.31 15.19
N ALA A 29 5.05 -8.02 15.52
CA ALA A 29 6.39 -7.44 15.64
C ALA A 29 6.95 -6.97 14.29
N ALA A 30 6.57 -7.61 13.19
CA ALA A 30 7.06 -7.26 11.85
C ALA A 30 6.22 -6.18 11.15
N ARG A 31 4.99 -5.92 11.57
CA ARG A 31 4.10 -4.92 10.95
C ARG A 31 4.62 -3.49 10.99
N TRP A 32 5.50 -3.18 11.94
CA TRP A 32 6.11 -1.86 12.05
C TRP A 32 7.04 -1.50 10.89
N CYS A 33 7.50 -2.48 10.11
CA CYS A 33 8.46 -2.23 9.04
C CYS A 33 7.92 -1.26 7.98
N VAL A 34 6.63 -1.36 7.61
CA VAL A 34 6.01 -0.51 6.60
C VAL A 34 5.83 0.93 7.10
N PRO A 35 5.17 1.19 8.26
CA PRO A 35 5.08 2.54 8.81
C PRO A 35 6.44 3.20 9.00
N VAL A 36 7.41 2.51 9.59
CA VAL A 36 8.77 3.06 9.79
C VAL A 36 9.42 3.42 8.47
N PHE A 37 9.32 2.55 7.45
CA PHE A 37 9.86 2.84 6.13
C PHE A 37 9.21 4.10 5.52
N VAL A 38 7.89 4.24 5.63
CA VAL A 38 7.16 5.41 5.10
C VAL A 38 7.55 6.67 5.86
N MET A 39 7.65 6.61 7.21
CA MET A 39 8.08 7.74 8.04
C MET A 39 9.49 8.22 7.68
N VAL A 40 10.46 7.29 7.58
CA VAL A 40 11.83 7.62 7.18
C VAL A 40 11.87 8.19 5.76
N SER A 41 11.14 7.57 4.84
CA SER A 41 11.03 8.06 3.46
C SER A 41 10.40 9.45 3.42
N GLY A 42 9.34 9.69 4.18
CA GLY A 42 8.69 10.99 4.32
C GLY A 42 9.66 12.05 4.86
N ALA A 43 10.39 11.77 5.94
CA ALA A 43 11.35 12.68 6.51
C ALA A 43 12.45 13.08 5.49
N LEU A 44 12.91 12.13 4.69
CA LEU A 44 13.92 12.39 3.66
C LEU A 44 13.36 13.13 2.43
N LEU A 45 12.10 12.89 2.09
CA LEU A 45 11.47 13.44 0.89
C LEU A 45 10.88 14.84 1.11
N LEU A 46 10.36 15.10 2.30
CA LEU A 46 9.72 16.38 2.64
C LEU A 46 10.71 17.44 3.12
N ASP A 47 12.02 17.11 3.27
CA ASP A 47 13.05 18.05 3.68
C ASP A 47 13.11 19.26 2.72
N PRO A 48 12.72 20.46 3.17
CA PRO A 48 12.69 21.66 2.33
C PRO A 48 14.10 22.15 1.96
N GLY A 49 15.11 21.78 2.72
CA GLY A 49 16.50 22.19 2.50
C GLY A 49 17.15 21.56 1.26
N LYS A 50 16.54 20.54 0.66
CA LYS A 50 17.08 19.87 -0.52
C LYS A 50 16.36 20.35 -1.78
N PRO A 51 17.02 21.06 -2.71
CA PRO A 51 16.41 21.41 -3.98
C PRO A 51 16.04 20.14 -4.75
N GLN A 52 14.76 19.97 -5.07
CA GLN A 52 14.29 18.86 -5.88
C GLN A 52 13.54 19.39 -7.08
N ASP A 53 14.04 19.03 -8.26
CA ASP A 53 13.33 19.17 -9.50
C ASP A 53 12.26 18.06 -9.58
N ALA A 54 11.00 18.43 -9.65
CA ALA A 54 9.88 17.49 -9.68
C ALA A 54 10.00 16.48 -10.84
N LEU A 55 10.43 16.93 -12.02
CA LEU A 55 10.61 16.06 -13.19
C LEU A 55 11.72 15.03 -12.95
N LYS A 56 12.86 15.45 -12.39
CA LYS A 56 13.95 14.54 -12.03
C LYS A 56 13.54 13.58 -10.90
N PHE A 57 12.70 14.05 -9.97
CA PHE A 57 12.16 13.21 -8.91
C PHE A 57 11.31 12.07 -9.51
N TYR A 58 10.34 12.40 -10.36
CA TYR A 58 9.46 11.41 -10.96
C TYR A 58 10.22 10.47 -11.89
N SER A 59 11.06 10.97 -12.80
CA SER A 59 11.76 10.11 -13.75
C SER A 59 12.63 9.05 -13.07
N ARG A 60 13.35 9.42 -12.02
CA ARG A 60 14.26 8.50 -11.33
C ARG A 60 13.53 7.49 -10.44
N ARG A 61 12.44 7.89 -9.79
CA ARG A 61 11.74 7.04 -8.82
C ARG A 61 10.65 6.22 -9.46
N MET A 62 9.87 6.80 -10.37
CA MET A 62 8.85 6.06 -11.11
C MET A 62 9.46 4.97 -11.96
N ALA A 63 10.55 5.21 -12.70
CA ALA A 63 11.22 4.16 -13.47
C ALA A 63 11.63 2.95 -12.62
N ARG A 64 12.09 3.17 -11.37
CA ARG A 64 12.51 2.09 -10.47
C ARG A 64 11.36 1.28 -9.89
N ILE A 65 10.16 1.87 -9.78
CA ILE A 65 9.01 1.22 -9.15
C ILE A 65 8.01 0.75 -10.20
N CYS A 66 7.75 1.54 -11.23
CA CYS A 66 6.77 1.16 -12.25
C CYS A 66 7.21 -0.07 -13.05
N ALA A 67 8.50 -0.21 -13.35
CA ALA A 67 9.00 -1.37 -14.09
C ALA A 67 8.74 -2.69 -13.35
N PRO A 68 9.19 -2.87 -12.08
CA PRO A 68 8.86 -4.09 -11.34
C PRO A 68 7.35 -4.21 -11.06
N LEU A 69 6.63 -3.10 -10.83
CA LEU A 69 5.19 -3.14 -10.61
C LEU A 69 4.46 -3.71 -11.83
N VAL A 70 4.73 -3.19 -13.02
CA VAL A 70 4.12 -3.66 -14.28
C VAL A 70 4.50 -5.11 -14.54
N PHE A 71 5.79 -5.46 -14.40
CA PHE A 71 6.27 -6.81 -14.61
C PHE A 71 5.54 -7.81 -13.70
N TRP A 72 5.52 -7.57 -12.38
CA TRP A 72 4.90 -8.49 -11.43
C TRP A 72 3.37 -8.51 -11.54
N THR A 73 2.74 -7.38 -11.86
CA THR A 73 1.31 -7.33 -12.11
C THR A 73 0.93 -8.23 -13.29
N LEU A 74 1.61 -8.08 -14.41
CA LEU A 74 1.39 -8.93 -15.59
C LEU A 74 1.70 -10.40 -15.30
N PHE A 75 2.82 -10.67 -14.63
CA PHE A 75 3.21 -12.01 -14.25
C PHE A 75 2.13 -12.72 -13.42
N TYR A 76 1.64 -12.08 -12.36
CA TYR A 76 0.63 -12.72 -11.49
C TYR A 76 -0.75 -12.83 -12.14
N LEU A 77 -1.14 -11.86 -12.96
CA LEU A 77 -2.39 -11.95 -13.70
C LEU A 77 -2.34 -13.09 -14.74
N THR A 78 -1.24 -13.22 -15.50
CA THR A 78 -1.08 -14.32 -16.46
C THR A 78 -0.94 -15.66 -15.76
N TRP A 79 -0.20 -15.73 -14.65
CA TRP A 79 -0.08 -16.94 -13.85
C TRP A 79 -1.45 -17.44 -13.36
N ARG A 80 -2.27 -16.54 -12.83
CA ARG A 80 -3.61 -16.87 -12.36
C ARG A 80 -4.51 -17.34 -13.51
N THR A 81 -4.53 -16.62 -14.61
CA THR A 81 -5.28 -17.04 -15.80
C THR A 81 -4.81 -18.39 -16.33
N GLY A 82 -3.52 -18.69 -16.25
CA GLY A 82 -2.94 -19.98 -16.61
C GLY A 82 -3.41 -21.12 -15.71
N LEU A 83 -3.53 -20.87 -14.39
CA LEU A 83 -4.08 -21.83 -13.45
C LEU A 83 -5.58 -22.10 -13.73
N ASP A 84 -6.35 -21.02 -13.92
CA ASP A 84 -7.79 -21.13 -14.25
C ASP A 84 -8.01 -21.91 -15.57
N TRP A 85 -7.11 -21.71 -16.56
CA TRP A 85 -7.13 -22.49 -17.80
C TRP A 85 -6.80 -23.97 -17.57
N TRP A 86 -5.84 -24.26 -16.69
CA TRP A 86 -5.45 -25.63 -16.36
C TRP A 86 -6.59 -26.37 -15.65
N ASP A 87 -7.31 -25.70 -14.75
CA ASP A 87 -8.35 -26.32 -13.93
C ASP A 87 -9.70 -26.41 -14.70
N ASP A 88 -10.08 -25.35 -15.40
CA ASP A 88 -11.41 -25.20 -16.03
C ASP A 88 -11.40 -25.19 -17.57
N GLY A 89 -10.21 -25.14 -18.18
CA GLY A 89 -10.06 -25.02 -19.64
C GLY A 89 -10.51 -23.66 -20.20
N ARG A 90 -10.73 -22.66 -19.36
CA ARG A 90 -11.23 -21.34 -19.75
C ARG A 90 -10.18 -20.26 -19.55
N VAL A 91 -10.05 -19.38 -20.52
CA VAL A 91 -9.22 -18.17 -20.41
C VAL A 91 -10.15 -16.99 -20.19
N ASP A 92 -10.19 -16.49 -18.97
CA ASP A 92 -10.92 -15.26 -18.64
C ASP A 92 -9.93 -14.19 -18.19
N VAL A 93 -9.90 -13.08 -18.92
CA VAL A 93 -9.08 -11.89 -18.62
C VAL A 93 -9.93 -10.69 -18.21
N SER A 94 -11.23 -10.85 -18.11
CA SER A 94 -12.19 -9.76 -17.82
C SER A 94 -11.96 -9.13 -16.45
N PHE A 95 -11.41 -9.89 -15.50
CA PHE A 95 -11.13 -9.42 -14.15
C PHE A 95 -9.83 -8.56 -14.05
N TRP A 96 -8.96 -8.58 -15.05
CA TRP A 96 -7.66 -7.87 -15.03
C TRP A 96 -7.79 -6.38 -14.74
N PRO A 97 -8.61 -5.60 -15.50
CA PRO A 97 -8.74 -4.17 -15.25
C PRO A 97 -9.18 -3.86 -13.81
N ARG A 98 -10.15 -4.63 -13.31
CA ARG A 98 -10.64 -4.48 -11.93
C ARG A 98 -9.54 -4.73 -10.91
N LYS A 99 -8.77 -5.80 -11.04
CA LYS A 99 -7.67 -6.14 -10.13
C LYS A 99 -6.56 -5.10 -10.15
N VAL A 100 -6.22 -4.56 -11.33
CA VAL A 100 -5.24 -3.49 -11.47
C VAL A 100 -5.73 -2.21 -10.79
N VAL A 101 -6.98 -1.79 -11.03
CA VAL A 101 -7.54 -0.58 -10.42
C VAL A 101 -7.69 -0.70 -8.90
N GLN A 102 -8.00 -1.89 -8.41
CA GLN A 102 -8.07 -2.15 -6.97
C GLN A 102 -6.69 -2.25 -6.31
N GLY A 103 -5.59 -2.37 -7.09
CA GLY A 103 -4.24 -2.56 -6.57
C GLY A 103 -4.01 -3.96 -5.97
N GLU A 104 -4.81 -4.94 -6.38
CA GLU A 104 -4.83 -6.30 -5.85
C GLU A 104 -4.60 -7.38 -6.91
N PRO A 105 -3.65 -7.22 -7.86
CA PRO A 105 -3.35 -8.31 -8.79
C PRO A 105 -2.79 -9.53 -8.06
N TYR A 106 -2.07 -9.28 -6.94
CA TYR A 106 -1.65 -10.31 -5.99
C TYR A 106 -1.45 -9.72 -4.59
N TYR A 107 -1.64 -10.52 -3.53
CA TYR A 107 -1.74 -10.06 -2.14
C TYR A 107 -0.56 -9.24 -1.61
N HIS A 108 0.67 -9.43 -2.12
CA HIS A 108 1.83 -8.68 -1.65
C HIS A 108 2.17 -7.44 -2.52
N LEU A 109 1.52 -7.25 -3.66
CA LEU A 109 1.78 -6.11 -4.54
C LEU A 109 1.18 -4.80 -4.03
N TRP A 110 0.25 -4.85 -3.08
CA TRP A 110 -0.38 -3.66 -2.48
C TRP A 110 0.65 -2.61 -2.03
N TYR A 111 1.79 -3.05 -1.53
CA TYR A 111 2.86 -2.18 -1.07
C TYR A 111 3.46 -1.32 -2.20
N LEU A 112 3.67 -1.89 -3.38
CA LEU A 112 4.17 -1.15 -4.54
C LEU A 112 3.14 -0.12 -5.02
N TYR A 113 1.85 -0.47 -5.03
CA TYR A 113 0.76 0.46 -5.33
C TYR A 113 0.70 1.61 -4.31
N MET A 114 0.84 1.31 -3.03
CA MET A 114 0.91 2.32 -1.97
C MET A 114 2.09 3.28 -2.20
N ILE A 115 3.28 2.78 -2.51
CA ILE A 115 4.45 3.63 -2.78
C ILE A 115 4.23 4.52 -4.02
N VAL A 116 3.62 4.01 -5.07
CA VAL A 116 3.25 4.83 -6.24
C VAL A 116 2.35 5.97 -5.81
N GLY A 117 1.31 5.68 -5.02
CA GLY A 117 0.43 6.70 -4.45
C GLY A 117 1.19 7.77 -3.66
N LEU A 118 2.05 7.34 -2.72
CA LEU A 118 2.87 8.25 -1.93
C LEU A 118 3.78 9.13 -2.79
N TYR A 119 4.41 8.58 -3.81
CA TYR A 119 5.29 9.34 -4.69
C TYR A 119 4.53 10.32 -5.59
N LEU A 120 3.33 9.98 -6.04
CA LEU A 120 2.48 10.92 -6.79
C LEU A 120 2.15 12.16 -5.96
N PHE A 121 1.91 11.98 -4.65
CA PHE A 121 1.57 13.09 -3.75
C PHE A 121 2.79 13.76 -3.10
N ALA A 122 3.96 13.16 -3.13
CA ALA A 122 5.15 13.69 -2.45
C ALA A 122 5.50 15.14 -2.83
N PRO A 123 5.49 15.58 -4.11
CA PRO A 123 5.78 16.97 -4.46
C PRO A 123 4.73 17.96 -3.93
N LEU A 124 3.45 17.56 -3.96
CA LEU A 124 2.36 18.35 -3.39
C LEU A 124 2.50 18.47 -1.87
N ALA A 125 2.71 17.34 -1.19
CA ALA A 125 2.93 17.29 0.25
C ALA A 125 4.11 18.16 0.68
N ARG A 126 5.23 18.10 -0.08
CA ARG A 126 6.39 18.94 0.15
C ARG A 126 6.09 20.42 -0.01
N MET A 127 5.37 20.82 -1.06
CA MET A 127 4.97 22.20 -1.28
C MET A 127 4.09 22.72 -0.14
N LEU A 128 3.12 21.92 0.29
CA LEU A 128 2.25 22.25 1.42
C LEU A 128 3.05 22.34 2.72
N TYR A 129 3.93 21.40 2.98
CA TYR A 129 4.80 21.40 4.16
C TYR A 129 5.70 22.63 4.22
N ALA A 130 6.33 23.01 3.10
CA ALA A 130 7.22 24.18 3.01
C ALA A 130 6.48 25.50 3.25
N ARG A 131 5.21 25.60 2.86
CA ARG A 131 4.38 26.81 3.02
C ARG A 131 3.62 26.85 4.36
N SER A 132 3.57 25.76 5.10
CA SER A 132 2.79 25.65 6.32
C SER A 132 3.56 26.12 7.55
N THR A 133 2.88 26.81 8.45
CA THR A 133 3.38 27.10 9.81
C THR A 133 3.42 25.80 10.65
N PRO A 134 4.16 25.76 11.78
CA PRO A 134 4.14 24.59 12.65
C PRO A 134 2.73 24.15 13.09
N ARG A 135 1.85 25.11 13.41
CA ARG A 135 0.43 24.82 13.73
C ARG A 135 -0.34 24.30 12.51
N GLY A 136 -0.08 24.88 11.33
CA GLY A 136 -0.67 24.41 10.07
C GLY A 136 -0.29 22.96 9.77
N ARG A 137 0.95 22.56 10.01
CA ARG A 137 1.42 21.17 9.84
C ARG A 137 0.67 20.20 10.75
N SER A 138 0.51 20.55 12.02
CA SER A 138 -0.28 19.73 12.95
C SER A 138 -1.74 19.59 12.51
N LEU A 139 -2.35 20.67 12.01
CA LEU A 139 -3.72 20.63 11.47
C LEU A 139 -3.83 19.73 10.23
N TRP A 140 -2.84 19.76 9.33
CA TRP A 140 -2.79 18.85 8.18
C TRP A 140 -2.73 17.39 8.62
N VAL A 141 -1.85 17.04 9.56
CA VAL A 141 -1.73 15.68 10.11
C VAL A 141 -3.06 15.23 10.72
N VAL A 142 -3.65 16.04 11.60
CA VAL A 142 -4.94 15.72 12.23
C VAL A 142 -6.05 15.57 11.20
N GLY A 143 -6.09 16.45 10.19
CA GLY A 143 -7.08 16.38 9.10
C GLY A 143 -6.96 15.10 8.28
N ILE A 144 -5.74 14.73 7.87
CA ILE A 144 -5.49 13.50 7.11
C ILE A 144 -5.85 12.26 7.93
N LEU A 145 -5.43 12.20 9.21
CA LEU A 145 -5.80 11.11 10.10
C LEU A 145 -7.32 11.05 10.31
N GLY A 146 -7.98 12.19 10.46
CA GLY A 146 -9.45 12.27 10.56
C GLY A 146 -10.13 11.68 9.33
N VAL A 147 -9.69 12.05 8.13
CA VAL A 147 -10.21 11.47 6.86
C VAL A 147 -9.95 9.97 6.79
N ALA A 148 -8.77 9.51 7.18
CA ALA A 148 -8.44 8.07 7.19
C ALA A 148 -9.34 7.29 8.17
N ILE A 149 -9.59 7.84 9.35
CA ILE A 149 -10.49 7.23 10.34
C ILE A 149 -11.93 7.19 9.81
N LEU A 150 -12.41 8.29 9.25
CA LEU A 150 -13.76 8.36 8.67
C LEU A 150 -13.94 7.36 7.51
N ASP A 151 -12.93 7.23 6.63
CA ASP A 151 -12.95 6.24 5.55
C ASP A 151 -12.98 4.80 6.10
N ALA A 152 -12.21 4.53 7.15
CA ALA A 152 -12.20 3.22 7.81
C ALA A 152 -13.56 2.89 8.46
N LEU A 153 -14.17 3.87 9.15
CA LEU A 153 -15.49 3.73 9.76
C LEU A 153 -16.59 3.55 8.70
N TYR A 154 -16.53 4.34 7.64
CA TYR A 154 -17.47 4.25 6.52
C TYR A 154 -17.44 2.88 5.86
N ARG A 155 -16.24 2.36 5.57
CA ARG A 155 -16.08 0.99 5.02
C ARG A 155 -16.62 -0.08 5.95
N ARG A 156 -16.36 0.05 7.25
CA ARG A 156 -16.87 -0.89 8.24
C ARG A 156 -18.39 -0.87 8.33
N ALA A 157 -19.00 0.32 8.27
CA ALA A 157 -20.45 0.49 8.36
C ALA A 157 -21.19 -0.05 7.13
N LEU A 158 -20.61 0.09 5.93
CA LEU A 158 -21.23 -0.35 4.67
C LEU A 158 -20.82 -1.76 4.24
N GLY A 159 -19.94 -2.43 4.98
CA GLY A 159 -19.42 -3.75 4.60
C GLY A 159 -18.64 -3.73 3.27
N ALA A 160 -18.12 -2.58 2.84
CA ALA A 160 -17.39 -2.44 1.59
C ALA A 160 -15.96 -2.99 1.75
N PRO A 161 -15.63 -4.16 1.18
CA PRO A 161 -14.35 -4.84 1.48
C PRO A 161 -13.14 -4.13 0.87
N HIS A 162 -13.32 -3.37 -0.22
CA HIS A 162 -12.21 -2.81 -0.99
C HIS A 162 -12.49 -1.38 -1.43
N GLY A 163 -11.55 -0.46 -1.11
CA GLY A 163 -11.52 0.89 -1.64
C GLY A 163 -10.62 1.00 -2.88
N PHE A 164 -10.61 2.18 -3.50
CA PHE A 164 -9.63 2.49 -4.53
C PHE A 164 -8.21 2.48 -3.92
N PHE A 165 -7.24 1.85 -4.58
CA PHE A 165 -5.89 1.64 -4.02
C PHE A 165 -5.21 2.94 -3.55
N LEU A 166 -5.51 4.08 -4.16
CA LEU A 166 -4.98 5.39 -3.76
C LEU A 166 -5.42 5.80 -2.35
N THR A 167 -6.48 5.25 -1.79
CA THR A 167 -6.91 5.54 -0.41
C THR A 167 -6.09 4.79 0.63
N TRP A 168 -5.36 3.74 0.24
CA TRP A 168 -4.56 2.94 1.15
C TRP A 168 -3.36 3.68 1.73
N PHE A 169 -2.88 4.72 1.05
CA PHE A 169 -1.76 5.52 1.54
C PHE A 169 -2.18 6.67 2.45
N LEU A 170 -3.48 7.03 2.54
CA LEU A 170 -3.95 8.13 3.38
C LEU A 170 -3.47 8.04 4.84
N PRO A 171 -3.52 6.86 5.52
CA PRO A 171 -3.01 6.74 6.88
C PRO A 171 -1.51 7.02 7.04
N TYR A 172 -0.75 6.98 5.96
CA TYR A 172 0.70 7.18 5.95
C TYR A 172 1.14 8.59 5.56
N LEU A 173 0.18 9.48 5.24
CA LEU A 173 0.44 10.89 4.93
C LEU A 173 0.40 11.80 6.17
N GLY A 174 -0.11 11.30 7.31
CA GLY A 174 -0.29 12.03 8.57
C GLY A 174 0.92 12.13 9.48
#